data_7a25dbab0f77ce680da37b2db75fa063
#
_entry.id   7a25dbab0f77ce680da37b2db75fa063
#
_cell.length_a   1.000
_cell.length_b   1.000
_cell.length_c   1.000
_cell.angle_alpha   90.00
_cell.angle_beta   90.00
_cell.angle_gamma   90.00
#
_symmetry.space_group_name_H-M   'P 1'
#
loop_
_entity.id
_entity.type
_entity.pdbx_description
1 polymer ?
#
loop_
_entity_poly.entity_id
_entity_poly.type
_entity_poly.pdbx_seq_one_letter_code
_entity_poly.pdbx_strand_id
1 'polypeptide(L)'
;KLHRQMTIFASLITSGILILMAVSCLVISERGLTHNTYERFLNNGNSCVAYLENQTVLSHKWILEAKQEYKVEFRIRNNGKKLYFDKLDTESQDQDKKEEDLSSVENMLTEAARISREEQGLDVDYMGSLSLSKTVYFETSDFYACTALIPKGSGVLSLVLVYPLDGLKTQIFHQRVWFGGMVLLAVLALITFSWFFTGKMLRPLEENQRKQTQFIASASHELRSPLAVILSSVQAMESDWENAGRFLKTIKSEGDRMSRLIGDMLSLANADNKSWSIMKTDCELDTLLLDTYEKYQPILHGKKISLKVVLPEEPLSICKCDSARISQ
;
A
#
# COMPACT_ATOMS: atom_id res chain seq x y z
N LYS A 1 -7.61 -17.56 17.43
CA LYS A 1 -8.29 -16.27 17.63
C LYS A 1 -7.36 -15.10 17.34
N LEU A 2 -6.14 -15.09 17.89
CA LEU A 2 -5.15 -14.01 17.71
C LEU A 2 -4.80 -13.76 16.24
N HIS A 3 -4.51 -14.82 15.48
CA HIS A 3 -4.24 -14.74 14.04
C HIS A 3 -5.35 -14.00 13.29
N ARG A 4 -6.61 -14.39 13.48
CA ARG A 4 -7.75 -13.78 12.82
C ARG A 4 -7.93 -12.30 13.20
N GLN A 5 -7.75 -11.95 14.47
CA GLN A 5 -7.86 -10.57 14.93
C GLN A 5 -6.75 -9.68 14.34
N MET A 6 -5.49 -10.13 14.35
CA MET A 6 -4.37 -9.39 13.78
C MET A 6 -4.51 -9.20 12.26
N THR A 7 -4.94 -10.24 11.53
CA THR A 7 -5.18 -10.15 10.09
C THR A 7 -6.28 -9.14 9.77
N ILE A 8 -7.43 -9.19 10.50
CA ILE A 8 -8.54 -8.25 10.29
C ILE A 8 -8.08 -6.83 10.59
N PHE A 9 -7.38 -6.60 11.68
CA PHE A 9 -6.92 -5.28 12.08
C PHE A 9 -5.90 -4.69 11.07
N ALA A 10 -4.92 -5.48 10.67
CA ALA A 10 -3.94 -5.07 9.68
C ALA A 10 -4.58 -4.78 8.31
N SER A 11 -5.46 -5.67 7.82
CA SER A 11 -6.14 -5.48 6.54
C SER A 11 -7.10 -4.28 6.56
N LEU A 12 -7.76 -4.01 7.68
CA LEU A 12 -8.68 -2.88 7.81
C LEU A 12 -7.93 -1.54 7.77
N ILE A 13 -6.80 -1.42 8.47
CA ILE A 13 -5.99 -0.20 8.46
C ILE A 13 -5.40 0.04 7.06
N THR A 14 -4.77 -0.98 6.48
CA THR A 14 -4.12 -0.84 5.17
C THR A 14 -5.14 -0.56 4.05
N SER A 15 -6.30 -1.23 4.07
CA SER A 15 -7.38 -0.96 3.12
C SER A 15 -7.99 0.43 3.31
N GLY A 16 -8.14 0.89 4.56
CA GLY A 16 -8.63 2.23 4.86
C GLY A 16 -7.71 3.33 4.31
N ILE A 17 -6.40 3.20 4.48
CA ILE A 17 -5.40 4.12 3.93
C ILE A 17 -5.45 4.11 2.39
N LEU A 18 -5.51 2.92 1.78
CA LEU A 18 -5.57 2.78 0.33
C LEU A 18 -6.82 3.42 -0.26
N ILE A 19 -7.99 3.20 0.34
CA ILE A 19 -9.25 3.80 -0.09
C ILE A 19 -9.17 5.34 0.01
N LEU A 20 -8.65 5.87 1.13
CA LEU A 20 -8.51 7.31 1.32
C LEU A 20 -7.58 7.93 0.27
N MET A 21 -6.45 7.30 -0.02
CA MET A 21 -5.54 7.75 -1.08
C MET A 21 -6.21 7.69 -2.46
N ALA A 22 -6.92 6.60 -2.77
CA ALA A 22 -7.59 6.44 -4.04
C ALA A 22 -8.71 7.48 -4.25
N VAL A 23 -9.52 7.75 -3.22
CA VAL A 23 -10.56 8.80 -3.26
C VAL A 23 -9.92 10.16 -3.46
N SER A 24 -8.84 10.48 -2.75
CA SER A 24 -8.13 11.74 -2.90
C SER A 24 -7.57 11.90 -4.32
N CYS A 25 -6.96 10.85 -4.88
CA CYS A 25 -6.44 10.85 -6.24
C CYS A 25 -7.56 11.02 -7.27
N LEU A 26 -8.70 10.34 -7.08
CA LEU A 26 -9.87 10.47 -7.96
C LEU A 26 -10.39 11.91 -7.97
N VAL A 27 -10.58 12.52 -6.79
CA VAL A 27 -11.07 13.90 -6.67
C VAL A 27 -10.12 14.90 -7.34
N ILE A 28 -8.81 14.74 -7.14
CA ILE A 28 -7.81 15.60 -7.80
C ILE A 28 -7.86 15.43 -9.32
N SER A 29 -7.95 14.19 -9.79
CA SER A 29 -8.00 13.88 -11.22
C SER A 29 -9.28 14.43 -11.88
N GLU A 30 -10.45 14.29 -11.23
CA GLU A 30 -11.71 14.84 -11.73
C GLU A 30 -11.68 16.38 -11.78
N ARG A 31 -11.17 17.02 -10.72
CA ARG A 31 -11.00 18.49 -10.71
C ARG A 31 -10.04 18.96 -11.79
N GLY A 32 -8.94 18.24 -11.98
CA GLY A 32 -7.99 18.55 -13.06
C GLY A 32 -8.60 18.42 -14.43
N LEU A 33 -9.42 17.38 -14.67
CA LEU A 33 -10.10 17.16 -15.95
C LEU A 33 -11.11 18.25 -16.23
N THR A 34 -11.96 18.62 -15.26
CA THR A 34 -12.96 19.68 -15.43
C THR A 34 -12.30 21.04 -15.64
N HIS A 35 -11.29 21.36 -14.83
CA HIS A 35 -10.54 22.62 -14.96
C HIS A 35 -9.84 22.76 -16.33
N ASN A 36 -9.12 21.70 -16.74
CA ASN A 36 -8.44 21.71 -18.04
C ASN A 36 -9.42 21.82 -19.22
N THR A 37 -10.60 21.20 -19.11
CA THR A 37 -11.63 21.29 -20.13
C THR A 37 -12.20 22.71 -20.19
N TYR A 38 -12.46 23.33 -19.06
CA TYR A 38 -12.92 24.71 -18.98
C TYR A 38 -11.89 25.70 -19.54
N GLU A 39 -10.63 25.60 -19.17
CA GLU A 39 -9.54 26.43 -19.69
C GLU A 39 -9.39 26.29 -21.22
N ARG A 40 -9.50 25.07 -21.75
CA ARG A 40 -9.51 24.82 -23.19
C ARG A 40 -10.70 25.51 -23.86
N PHE A 41 -11.88 25.41 -23.25
CA PHE A 41 -13.08 26.07 -23.75
C PHE A 41 -12.91 27.60 -23.79
N LEU A 42 -12.35 28.22 -22.73
CA LEU A 42 -12.06 29.66 -22.69
C LEU A 42 -11.10 30.07 -23.83
N ASN A 43 -10.00 29.33 -24.00
CA ASN A 43 -9.03 29.59 -25.05
C ASN A 43 -9.62 29.43 -26.44
N ASN A 44 -10.43 28.41 -26.68
CA ASN A 44 -11.10 28.19 -27.95
C ASN A 44 -12.15 29.27 -28.23
N GLY A 45 -12.92 29.65 -27.20
CA GLY A 45 -13.89 30.72 -27.28
C GLY A 45 -13.22 32.07 -27.67
N ASN A 46 -12.12 32.41 -26.99
CA ASN A 46 -11.34 33.59 -27.32
C ASN A 46 -10.81 33.56 -28.75
N SER A 47 -10.33 32.42 -29.21
CA SER A 47 -9.87 32.21 -30.60
C SER A 47 -11.00 32.39 -31.61
N CYS A 48 -12.19 31.90 -31.30
CA CYS A 48 -13.37 32.06 -32.15
C CYS A 48 -13.80 33.56 -32.22
N VAL A 49 -13.84 34.25 -31.09
CA VAL A 49 -14.18 35.67 -31.02
C VAL A 49 -13.16 36.51 -31.79
N ALA A 50 -11.87 36.28 -31.56
CA ALA A 50 -10.80 37.00 -32.26
C ALA A 50 -10.82 36.78 -33.77
N TYR A 51 -11.12 35.54 -34.22
CA TYR A 51 -11.29 35.25 -35.63
C TYR A 51 -12.48 36.05 -36.22
N LEU A 52 -13.62 36.00 -35.54
CA LEU A 52 -14.81 36.72 -35.95
C LEU A 52 -14.60 38.24 -35.95
N GLU A 53 -13.82 38.79 -35.05
CA GLU A 53 -13.47 40.23 -35.03
C GLU A 53 -12.64 40.64 -36.26
N ASN A 54 -11.69 39.81 -36.66
CA ASN A 54 -10.72 40.18 -37.70
C ASN A 54 -11.21 39.84 -39.12
N GLN A 55 -12.15 38.94 -39.30
CA GLN A 55 -12.62 38.54 -40.63
C GLN A 55 -13.87 39.29 -41.07
N THR A 56 -13.84 39.82 -42.27
CA THR A 56 -15.01 40.50 -42.90
C THR A 56 -16.00 39.49 -43.55
N VAL A 57 -15.51 38.33 -43.96
CA VAL A 57 -16.30 37.26 -44.57
C VAL A 57 -16.16 35.98 -43.79
N LEU A 58 -17.27 35.41 -43.35
CA LEU A 58 -17.28 34.14 -42.62
C LEU A 58 -17.12 32.98 -43.59
N SER A 59 -16.07 32.18 -43.47
CA SER A 59 -15.84 31.00 -44.24
C SER A 59 -16.61 29.81 -43.61
N HIS A 60 -17.44 29.17 -44.42
CA HIS A 60 -18.12 27.96 -44.00
C HIS A 60 -17.17 26.83 -43.59
N LYS A 61 -16.05 26.71 -44.31
CA LYS A 61 -14.98 25.74 -43.99
C LYS A 61 -14.43 25.95 -42.59
N TRP A 62 -14.17 27.19 -42.19
CA TRP A 62 -13.67 27.51 -40.84
C TRP A 62 -14.70 27.11 -39.76
N ILE A 63 -15.99 27.36 -39.97
CA ILE A 63 -17.05 26.97 -39.01
C ILE A 63 -17.06 25.47 -38.80
N LEU A 64 -16.97 24.68 -39.84
CA LEU A 64 -16.93 23.21 -39.74
C LEU A 64 -15.66 22.70 -39.05
N GLU A 65 -14.51 23.26 -39.43
CA GLU A 65 -13.23 22.92 -38.79
C GLU A 65 -13.25 23.26 -37.29
N ALA A 66 -13.74 24.44 -36.91
CA ALA A 66 -13.84 24.85 -35.52
C ALA A 66 -14.85 24.00 -34.72
N LYS A 67 -15.99 23.62 -35.30
CA LYS A 67 -16.94 22.68 -34.68
C LYS A 67 -16.27 21.32 -34.37
N GLN A 68 -15.53 20.78 -35.30
CA GLN A 68 -14.86 19.47 -35.13
C GLN A 68 -13.65 19.53 -34.17
N GLU A 69 -12.81 20.54 -34.36
CA GLU A 69 -11.57 20.66 -33.58
C GLU A 69 -11.84 21.03 -32.12
N TYR A 70 -12.74 22.00 -31.90
CA TYR A 70 -13.05 22.49 -30.55
C TYR A 70 -14.20 21.76 -29.88
N LYS A 71 -14.91 20.89 -30.62
CA LYS A 71 -16.12 20.15 -30.15
C LYS A 71 -17.17 21.08 -29.58
N VAL A 72 -17.38 22.21 -30.24
CA VAL A 72 -18.33 23.25 -29.84
C VAL A 72 -19.43 23.42 -30.89
N GLU A 73 -20.58 23.86 -30.41
CA GLU A 73 -21.70 24.22 -31.28
C GLU A 73 -21.85 25.74 -31.33
N PHE A 74 -22.16 26.25 -32.51
CA PHE A 74 -22.28 27.68 -32.76
C PHE A 74 -23.66 28.10 -33.20
N ARG A 75 -24.08 29.28 -32.76
CA ARG A 75 -25.14 30.05 -33.35
C ARG A 75 -24.62 31.45 -33.63
N ILE A 76 -24.55 31.83 -34.89
CA ILE A 76 -24.08 33.17 -35.32
C ILE A 76 -25.26 33.91 -35.95
N ARG A 77 -25.49 35.16 -35.52
CA ARG A 77 -26.49 36.07 -36.05
C ARG A 77 -25.85 37.38 -36.48
N ASN A 78 -26.33 37.95 -37.56
CA ASN A 78 -25.94 39.30 -38.03
C ASN A 78 -27.14 40.20 -37.93
N ASN A 79 -27.10 41.22 -37.09
CA ASN A 79 -28.22 42.13 -36.79
C ASN A 79 -29.53 41.34 -36.51
N GLY A 80 -29.48 40.35 -35.62
CA GLY A 80 -30.62 39.52 -35.25
C GLY A 80 -31.04 38.45 -36.27
N LYS A 81 -30.53 38.49 -37.52
CA LYS A 81 -30.85 37.48 -38.53
C LYS A 81 -29.91 36.28 -38.43
N LYS A 82 -30.44 35.07 -38.31
CA LYS A 82 -29.63 33.80 -38.34
C LYS A 82 -28.86 33.75 -39.67
N LEU A 83 -27.56 33.54 -39.62
CA LEU A 83 -26.75 33.19 -40.78
C LEU A 83 -27.00 31.71 -41.08
N TYR A 84 -27.47 31.45 -42.31
CA TYR A 84 -27.90 30.09 -42.77
C TYR A 84 -26.74 29.14 -42.98
N PHE A 85 -26.10 28.70 -41.92
CA PHE A 85 -25.08 27.64 -42.01
C PHE A 85 -25.63 26.26 -41.59
N ASP A 86 -26.84 26.20 -40.99
CA ASP A 86 -27.41 24.98 -40.39
C ASP A 86 -28.00 23.98 -41.42
N LYS A 87 -28.12 24.35 -42.68
CA LYS A 87 -28.78 23.48 -43.68
C LYS A 87 -27.87 22.52 -44.43
N LEU A 88 -26.56 22.60 -44.27
CA LEU A 88 -25.57 21.81 -45.02
C LEU A 88 -25.10 20.54 -44.31
N ASP A 89 -25.45 20.35 -43.02
CA ASP A 89 -25.09 19.15 -42.25
C ASP A 89 -26.04 17.95 -42.51
N THR A 90 -26.94 18.01 -43.51
CA THR A 90 -28.07 17.07 -43.69
C THR A 90 -27.78 15.90 -44.60
N GLU A 91 -26.54 15.65 -45.01
CA GLU A 91 -26.23 14.52 -45.94
C GLU A 91 -25.49 13.34 -45.26
N SER A 92 -25.96 12.81 -44.15
CA SER A 92 -25.45 11.52 -43.65
C SER A 92 -26.51 10.68 -42.93
N GLN A 93 -26.45 9.43 -43.21
CA GLN A 93 -27.38 8.30 -43.20
C GLN A 93 -27.99 7.81 -41.83
N ASP A 94 -28.25 8.62 -40.82
CA ASP A 94 -28.95 8.12 -39.62
C ASP A 94 -29.90 9.21 -39.08
N GLN A 95 -31.16 9.24 -39.61
CA GLN A 95 -32.10 10.33 -39.40
C GLN A 95 -32.64 10.43 -37.96
N ASP A 96 -32.94 9.33 -37.29
CA ASP A 96 -33.64 9.36 -35.98
C ASP A 96 -32.74 9.81 -34.81
N LYS A 97 -31.49 9.38 -34.76
CA LYS A 97 -30.51 9.83 -33.72
C LYS A 97 -30.06 11.27 -33.93
N LYS A 98 -30.07 11.75 -35.18
CA LYS A 98 -29.68 13.12 -35.53
C LYS A 98 -30.74 14.16 -35.14
N GLU A 99 -32.02 13.83 -35.22
CA GLU A 99 -33.07 14.77 -34.82
C GLU A 99 -33.08 15.02 -33.31
N GLU A 100 -32.79 14.00 -32.49
CA GLU A 100 -32.72 14.12 -31.01
C GLU A 100 -31.48 14.91 -30.56
N ASP A 101 -30.32 14.64 -31.18
CA ASP A 101 -29.07 15.40 -30.94
C ASP A 101 -29.20 16.85 -31.39
N LEU A 102 -29.80 17.09 -32.56
CA LEU A 102 -29.99 18.45 -33.12
C LEU A 102 -30.95 19.29 -32.25
N SER A 103 -32.01 18.66 -31.74
CA SER A 103 -32.97 19.29 -30.84
C SER A 103 -32.31 19.65 -29.48
N SER A 104 -31.46 18.76 -28.98
CA SER A 104 -30.72 18.98 -27.72
C SER A 104 -29.75 20.16 -27.84
N VAL A 105 -28.97 20.20 -28.93
CA VAL A 105 -28.04 21.29 -29.21
C VAL A 105 -28.76 22.65 -29.37
N GLU A 106 -29.89 22.68 -30.13
CA GLU A 106 -30.68 23.90 -30.32
C GLU A 106 -31.29 24.41 -28.99
N ASN A 107 -31.68 23.48 -28.10
CA ASN A 107 -32.14 23.81 -26.75
C ASN A 107 -31.01 24.40 -25.91
N MET A 108 -29.78 23.81 -25.91
CA MET A 108 -28.63 24.34 -25.20
C MET A 108 -28.24 25.75 -25.69
N LEU A 109 -28.23 25.97 -27.01
CA LEU A 109 -27.95 27.28 -27.62
C LEU A 109 -29.02 28.34 -27.25
N THR A 110 -30.28 27.91 -27.15
CA THR A 110 -31.39 28.79 -26.78
C THR A 110 -31.34 29.15 -25.29
N GLU A 111 -31.04 28.15 -24.47
CA GLU A 111 -30.87 28.34 -23.03
C GLU A 111 -29.65 29.22 -22.72
N ALA A 112 -28.53 29.00 -23.40
CA ALA A 112 -27.35 29.85 -23.31
C ALA A 112 -27.64 31.33 -23.67
N ALA A 113 -28.43 31.55 -24.72
CA ALA A 113 -28.87 32.88 -25.10
C ALA A 113 -29.80 33.53 -24.04
N ARG A 114 -30.69 32.74 -23.43
CA ARG A 114 -31.58 33.19 -22.34
C ARG A 114 -30.78 33.60 -21.11
N ILE A 115 -29.89 32.73 -20.62
CA ILE A 115 -29.03 32.99 -19.45
C ILE A 115 -28.16 34.21 -19.68
N SER A 116 -27.56 34.34 -20.89
CA SER A 116 -26.77 35.51 -21.26
C SER A 116 -27.54 36.82 -21.13
N ARG A 117 -28.82 36.84 -21.54
CA ARG A 117 -29.70 38.01 -21.44
C ARG A 117 -30.11 38.31 -20.00
N GLU A 118 -30.60 37.26 -19.29
CA GLU A 118 -31.23 37.45 -17.98
C GLU A 118 -30.23 37.63 -16.83
N GLU A 119 -29.14 36.86 -16.84
CA GLU A 119 -28.18 36.83 -15.74
C GLU A 119 -26.91 37.61 -15.98
N GLN A 120 -26.47 37.66 -17.25
CA GLN A 120 -25.20 38.31 -17.64
C GLN A 120 -25.40 39.71 -18.27
N GLY A 121 -26.65 40.08 -18.52
CA GLY A 121 -26.96 41.41 -19.11
C GLY A 121 -26.50 41.58 -20.54
N LEU A 122 -26.18 40.51 -21.27
CA LEU A 122 -25.75 40.53 -22.67
C LEU A 122 -26.87 39.96 -23.56
N ASP A 123 -27.57 40.85 -24.25
CA ASP A 123 -28.64 40.45 -25.17
C ASP A 123 -28.06 40.09 -26.55
N VAL A 124 -28.02 38.81 -26.86
CA VAL A 124 -27.51 38.28 -28.15
C VAL A 124 -28.41 38.67 -29.35
N ASP A 125 -29.62 39.15 -29.13
CA ASP A 125 -30.52 39.67 -30.16
C ASP A 125 -30.44 41.21 -30.35
N TYR A 126 -29.42 41.82 -29.70
CA TYR A 126 -29.19 43.25 -29.78
C TYR A 126 -28.99 43.74 -31.23
N MET A 127 -29.74 44.76 -31.64
CA MET A 127 -29.72 45.33 -32.99
C MET A 127 -29.24 46.81 -32.97
N GLY A 128 -28.26 47.12 -32.20
CA GLY A 128 -27.74 48.48 -32.11
C GLY A 128 -26.33 48.60 -32.71
N SER A 129 -25.72 49.79 -32.54
CA SER A 129 -24.30 49.95 -32.78
C SER A 129 -23.50 49.77 -31.48
N LEU A 130 -22.44 49.00 -31.56
CA LEU A 130 -21.50 48.81 -30.48
C LEU A 130 -20.15 49.37 -30.88
N SER A 131 -19.47 50.04 -29.96
CA SER A 131 -18.11 50.58 -30.18
C SER A 131 -17.02 49.54 -29.81
N LEU A 132 -17.32 48.57 -28.94
CA LEU A 132 -16.39 47.54 -28.48
C LEU A 132 -17.11 46.19 -28.41
N SER A 133 -16.36 45.13 -28.64
CA SER A 133 -16.85 43.76 -28.45
C SER A 133 -17.09 43.50 -26.96
N LYS A 134 -18.17 42.75 -26.68
CA LYS A 134 -18.49 42.26 -25.34
C LYS A 134 -18.58 40.75 -25.38
N THR A 135 -17.82 40.08 -24.51
CA THR A 135 -17.81 38.63 -24.42
C THR A 135 -18.06 38.22 -22.98
N VAL A 136 -18.91 37.23 -22.77
CA VAL A 136 -19.24 36.67 -21.46
C VAL A 136 -19.10 35.17 -21.54
N TYR A 137 -18.47 34.57 -20.51
CA TYR A 137 -18.33 33.15 -20.31
C TYR A 137 -19.09 32.73 -19.05
N PHE A 138 -19.80 31.63 -19.12
CA PHE A 138 -20.50 31.06 -17.99
C PHE A 138 -20.61 29.53 -18.09
N GLU A 139 -20.86 28.90 -16.98
CA GLU A 139 -21.02 27.45 -16.90
C GLU A 139 -22.39 27.07 -16.36
N THR A 140 -22.90 25.96 -16.84
CA THR A 140 -24.13 25.35 -16.37
C THR A 140 -23.85 23.87 -16.03
N SER A 141 -24.85 23.15 -15.53
CA SER A 141 -24.73 21.71 -15.26
C SER A 141 -24.47 20.86 -16.51
N ASP A 142 -24.85 21.34 -17.69
CA ASP A 142 -24.92 20.55 -18.91
C ASP A 142 -24.00 21.05 -20.02
N PHE A 143 -23.56 22.31 -19.95
CA PHE A 143 -22.69 22.91 -20.96
C PHE A 143 -21.88 24.08 -20.42
N TYR A 144 -20.75 24.37 -21.07
CA TYR A 144 -20.06 25.65 -20.98
C TYR A 144 -20.53 26.54 -22.12
N ALA A 145 -20.75 27.83 -21.86
CA ALA A 145 -21.21 28.78 -22.85
C ALA A 145 -20.33 30.03 -22.94
N CYS A 146 -20.16 30.49 -24.17
CA CYS A 146 -19.58 31.79 -24.49
C CYS A 146 -20.56 32.56 -25.34
N THR A 147 -20.90 33.76 -24.94
CA THR A 147 -21.73 34.68 -25.73
C THR A 147 -20.92 35.96 -26.03
N ALA A 148 -20.93 36.36 -27.28
CA ALA A 148 -20.21 37.56 -27.70
C ALA A 148 -21.03 38.42 -28.65
N LEU A 149 -20.90 39.73 -28.48
CA LEU A 149 -21.38 40.75 -29.39
C LEU A 149 -20.18 41.46 -30.01
N ILE A 150 -20.05 41.37 -31.32
CA ILE A 150 -18.90 41.85 -32.08
C ILE A 150 -19.35 42.96 -33.04
N PRO A 151 -18.83 44.19 -32.94
CA PRO A 151 -19.18 45.25 -33.88
C PRO A 151 -18.65 44.93 -35.28
N LYS A 152 -19.52 45.05 -36.33
CA LYS A 152 -19.17 44.83 -37.74
C LYS A 152 -19.76 45.91 -38.61
N GLY A 153 -18.92 46.84 -39.03
CA GLY A 153 -19.37 47.96 -39.88
C GLY A 153 -20.51 48.75 -39.22
N SER A 154 -21.70 48.75 -39.80
CA SER A 154 -22.91 49.40 -39.27
C SER A 154 -23.79 48.48 -38.42
N GLY A 155 -23.34 47.23 -38.10
CA GLY A 155 -24.14 46.23 -37.41
C GLY A 155 -23.38 45.49 -36.31
N VAL A 156 -24.07 44.52 -35.72
CA VAL A 156 -23.50 43.67 -34.64
C VAL A 156 -23.64 42.21 -35.06
N LEU A 157 -22.51 41.49 -34.98
CA LEU A 157 -22.47 40.06 -35.09
C LEU A 157 -22.61 39.46 -33.67
N SER A 158 -23.60 38.63 -33.42
CA SER A 158 -23.73 37.90 -32.17
C SER A 158 -23.30 36.47 -32.37
N LEU A 159 -22.51 35.98 -31.42
CA LEU A 159 -22.04 34.62 -31.30
C LEU A 159 -22.61 34.01 -30.00
N VAL A 160 -23.22 32.82 -30.14
CA VAL A 160 -23.47 31.91 -29.01
C VAL A 160 -22.70 30.63 -29.28
N LEU A 161 -21.81 30.27 -28.42
CA LEU A 161 -20.96 29.09 -28.50
C LEU A 161 -21.18 28.25 -27.27
N VAL A 162 -21.43 26.96 -27.48
CA VAL A 162 -21.74 25.99 -26.41
C VAL A 162 -20.83 24.78 -26.55
N TYR A 163 -20.28 24.35 -25.44
CA TYR A 163 -19.53 23.10 -25.32
C TYR A 163 -20.33 22.11 -24.46
N PRO A 164 -20.95 21.05 -25.05
CA PRO A 164 -21.71 20.06 -24.31
C PRO A 164 -20.83 19.26 -23.32
N LEU A 165 -21.29 19.07 -22.10
CA LEU A 165 -20.55 18.35 -21.05
C LEU A 165 -20.81 16.82 -21.01
N ASP A 166 -21.67 16.29 -21.90
CA ASP A 166 -22.03 14.85 -21.93
C ASP A 166 -20.81 13.96 -22.13
N GLY A 167 -19.90 14.34 -23.01
CA GLY A 167 -18.63 13.65 -23.23
C GLY A 167 -17.74 13.67 -21.99
N LEU A 168 -17.66 14.82 -21.31
CA LEU A 168 -16.90 14.97 -20.06
C LEU A 168 -17.52 14.15 -18.93
N LYS A 169 -18.86 14.19 -18.77
CA LYS A 169 -19.58 13.39 -17.77
C LYS A 169 -19.36 11.89 -17.98
N THR A 170 -19.45 11.44 -19.23
CA THR A 170 -19.19 10.05 -19.60
C THR A 170 -17.76 9.64 -19.31
N GLN A 171 -16.78 10.49 -19.60
CA GLN A 171 -15.38 10.23 -19.30
C GLN A 171 -15.13 10.13 -17.79
N ILE A 172 -15.70 11.04 -17.00
CA ILE A 172 -15.64 11.00 -15.54
C ILE A 172 -16.28 9.71 -14.99
N PHE A 173 -17.44 9.32 -15.52
CA PHE A 173 -18.11 8.09 -15.13
C PHE A 173 -17.26 6.84 -15.40
N HIS A 174 -16.69 6.71 -16.59
CA HIS A 174 -15.78 5.61 -16.91
C HIS A 174 -14.55 5.61 -15.99
N GLN A 175 -13.99 6.78 -15.74
CA GLN A 175 -12.86 6.92 -14.81
C GLN A 175 -13.23 6.42 -13.41
N ARG A 176 -14.39 6.79 -12.85
CA ARG A 176 -14.89 6.32 -11.56
C ARG A 176 -15.05 4.80 -11.51
N VAL A 177 -15.60 4.21 -12.55
CA VAL A 177 -15.78 2.75 -12.66
C VAL A 177 -14.42 2.03 -12.67
N TRP A 178 -13.47 2.50 -13.48
CA TRP A 178 -12.14 1.93 -13.55
C TRP A 178 -11.37 2.06 -12.22
N PHE A 179 -11.38 3.24 -11.61
CA PHE A 179 -10.77 3.44 -10.30
C PHE A 179 -11.42 2.56 -9.23
N GLY A 180 -12.74 2.48 -9.20
CA GLY A 180 -13.48 1.61 -8.28
C GLY A 180 -13.08 0.14 -8.44
N GLY A 181 -12.99 -0.34 -9.68
CA GLY A 181 -12.54 -1.70 -10.00
C GLY A 181 -11.10 -1.98 -9.53
N MET A 182 -10.19 -1.05 -9.80
CA MET A 182 -8.79 -1.18 -9.34
C MET A 182 -8.67 -1.19 -7.81
N VAL A 183 -9.41 -0.32 -7.13
CA VAL A 183 -9.42 -0.26 -5.65
C VAL A 183 -9.98 -1.57 -5.07
N LEU A 184 -11.07 -2.08 -5.62
CA LEU A 184 -11.65 -3.35 -5.20
C LEU A 184 -10.63 -4.50 -5.34
N LEU A 185 -9.97 -4.59 -6.48
CA LEU A 185 -8.95 -5.60 -6.75
C LEU A 185 -7.77 -5.47 -5.80
N ALA A 186 -7.30 -4.25 -5.54
CA ALA A 186 -6.19 -3.98 -4.62
C ALA A 186 -6.56 -4.35 -3.17
N VAL A 187 -7.78 -4.04 -2.71
CA VAL A 187 -8.26 -4.43 -1.38
C VAL A 187 -8.34 -5.95 -1.24
N LEU A 188 -8.86 -6.67 -2.24
CA LEU A 188 -8.90 -8.14 -2.24
C LEU A 188 -7.49 -8.74 -2.19
N ALA A 189 -6.55 -8.17 -2.96
CA ALA A 189 -5.15 -8.59 -2.95
C ALA A 189 -4.50 -8.35 -1.57
N LEU A 190 -4.77 -7.21 -0.92
CA LEU A 190 -4.27 -6.91 0.42
C LEU A 190 -4.84 -7.85 1.48
N ILE A 191 -6.12 -8.20 1.42
CA ILE A 191 -6.75 -9.15 2.34
C ILE A 191 -6.11 -10.54 2.19
N THR A 192 -5.95 -11.03 0.96
CA THR A 192 -5.33 -12.34 0.70
C THR A 192 -3.87 -12.36 1.11
N PHE A 193 -3.12 -11.31 0.80
CA PHE A 193 -1.72 -11.17 1.22
C PHE A 193 -1.60 -11.13 2.75
N SER A 194 -2.41 -10.32 3.43
CA SER A 194 -2.42 -10.20 4.89
C SER A 194 -2.72 -11.54 5.55
N TRP A 195 -3.69 -12.29 5.03
CA TRP A 195 -4.02 -13.62 5.53
C TRP A 195 -2.85 -14.60 5.42
N PHE A 196 -2.24 -14.67 4.24
CA PHE A 196 -1.11 -15.57 3.99
C PHE A 196 0.13 -15.18 4.80
N PHE A 197 0.47 -13.89 4.80
CA PHE A 197 1.65 -13.36 5.49
C PHE A 197 1.55 -13.54 7.00
N THR A 198 0.42 -13.16 7.61
CA THR A 198 0.19 -13.30 9.05
C THR A 198 0.23 -14.77 9.48
N GLY A 199 -0.36 -15.68 8.68
CA GLY A 199 -0.31 -17.11 8.95
C GLY A 199 1.10 -17.68 8.94
N LYS A 200 1.91 -17.25 7.97
CA LYS A 200 3.31 -17.71 7.85
C LYS A 200 4.21 -17.12 8.95
N MET A 201 3.96 -15.89 9.38
CA MET A 201 4.78 -15.21 10.38
C MET A 201 4.47 -15.65 11.82
N LEU A 202 3.20 -16.00 12.11
CA LEU A 202 2.81 -16.41 13.46
C LEU A 202 3.14 -17.87 13.78
N ARG A 203 3.20 -18.77 12.80
CA ARG A 203 3.53 -20.18 13.00
C ARG A 203 4.83 -20.41 13.79
N PRO A 204 5.97 -19.83 13.38
CA PRO A 204 7.21 -20.03 14.13
C PRO A 204 7.17 -19.44 15.55
N LEU A 205 6.38 -18.38 15.76
CA LEU A 205 6.20 -17.79 17.09
C LEU A 205 5.39 -18.72 18.01
N GLU A 206 4.29 -19.27 17.52
CA GLU A 206 3.47 -20.25 18.27
C GLU A 206 4.26 -21.52 18.57
N GLU A 207 5.04 -22.02 17.61
CA GLU A 207 5.91 -23.19 17.80
C GLU A 207 6.99 -22.92 18.87
N ASN A 208 7.61 -21.76 18.85
CA ASN A 208 8.60 -21.37 19.85
C ASN A 208 7.97 -21.24 21.24
N GLN A 209 6.83 -20.59 21.38
CA GLN A 209 6.10 -20.53 22.65
C GLN A 209 5.72 -21.91 23.17
N ARG A 210 5.24 -22.79 22.29
CA ARG A 210 4.89 -24.18 22.66
C ARG A 210 6.11 -24.94 23.15
N LYS A 211 7.25 -24.86 22.44
CA LYS A 211 8.51 -25.49 22.84
C LYS A 211 8.97 -24.95 24.20
N GLN A 212 8.92 -23.64 24.42
CA GLN A 212 9.28 -23.02 25.67
C GLN A 212 8.40 -23.49 26.83
N THR A 213 7.07 -23.54 26.64
CA THR A 213 6.12 -24.03 27.64
C THR A 213 6.37 -25.50 27.96
N GLN A 214 6.60 -26.32 26.95
CA GLN A 214 6.89 -27.75 27.10
C GLN A 214 8.22 -27.95 27.83
N PHE A 215 9.25 -27.17 27.52
CA PHE A 215 10.54 -27.18 28.20
C PHE A 215 10.40 -26.87 29.69
N ILE A 216 9.67 -25.79 30.06
CA ILE A 216 9.43 -25.42 31.46
C ILE A 216 8.66 -26.53 32.21
N ALA A 217 7.65 -27.12 31.57
CA ALA A 217 6.87 -28.21 32.16
C ALA A 217 7.74 -29.45 32.43
N SER A 218 8.53 -29.86 31.43
CA SER A 218 9.45 -31.01 31.57
C SER A 218 10.52 -30.75 32.63
N ALA A 219 11.13 -29.56 32.63
CA ALA A 219 12.11 -29.16 33.65
C ALA A 219 11.53 -29.25 35.06
N SER A 220 10.31 -28.75 35.25
CA SER A 220 9.61 -28.78 36.54
C SER A 220 9.36 -30.21 37.04
N HIS A 221 8.98 -31.09 36.11
CA HIS A 221 8.77 -32.51 36.44
C HIS A 221 10.09 -33.20 36.80
N GLU A 222 11.16 -33.02 36.04
CA GLU A 222 12.46 -33.65 36.26
C GLU A 222 13.16 -33.13 37.53
N LEU A 223 12.90 -31.91 37.95
CA LEU A 223 13.42 -31.33 39.22
C LEU A 223 12.60 -31.74 40.44
N ARG A 224 11.30 -31.99 40.29
CA ARG A 224 10.41 -32.35 41.40
C ARG A 224 10.76 -33.72 41.97
N SER A 225 11.11 -34.69 41.14
CA SER A 225 11.42 -36.05 41.56
C SER A 225 12.63 -36.14 42.53
N PRO A 226 13.83 -35.63 42.16
CA PRO A 226 14.99 -35.65 43.05
C PRO A 226 14.77 -34.83 44.33
N LEU A 227 14.03 -33.71 44.20
CA LEU A 227 13.69 -32.89 45.37
C LEU A 227 12.82 -33.66 46.36
N ALA A 228 11.85 -34.47 45.90
CA ALA A 228 11.02 -35.29 46.74
C ALA A 228 11.87 -36.36 47.46
N VAL A 229 12.86 -36.98 46.76
CA VAL A 229 13.78 -37.94 47.32
C VAL A 229 14.67 -37.31 48.40
N ILE A 230 15.16 -36.09 48.14
CA ILE A 230 15.96 -35.32 49.16
C ILE A 230 15.10 -35.11 50.40
N LEU A 231 13.89 -34.55 50.25
CA LEU A 231 13.00 -34.26 51.37
C LEU A 231 12.63 -35.48 52.16
N SER A 232 12.30 -36.61 51.50
CA SER A 232 11.99 -37.86 52.16
C SER A 232 13.23 -38.45 52.88
N SER A 233 14.41 -38.29 52.30
CA SER A 233 15.65 -38.75 52.93
C SER A 233 16.00 -37.90 54.20
N VAL A 234 15.72 -36.61 54.19
CA VAL A 234 15.86 -35.75 55.38
C VAL A 234 14.87 -36.16 56.46
N GLN A 235 13.60 -36.42 56.14
CA GLN A 235 12.60 -36.89 57.11
C GLN A 235 12.96 -38.26 57.69
N ALA A 236 13.45 -39.16 56.84
CA ALA A 236 13.89 -40.52 57.31
C ALA A 236 15.12 -40.41 58.22
N MET A 237 16.04 -39.50 57.97
CA MET A 237 17.23 -39.24 58.82
C MET A 237 16.83 -38.69 60.19
N GLU A 238 15.79 -37.88 60.30
CA GLU A 238 15.25 -37.41 61.59
C GLU A 238 14.70 -38.55 62.45
N SER A 239 14.16 -39.60 61.84
CA SER A 239 13.55 -40.79 62.51
C SER A 239 14.53 -41.93 62.76
N ASP A 240 15.60 -42.03 61.95
CA ASP A 240 16.59 -43.12 62.01
C ASP A 240 18.01 -42.54 61.86
N TRP A 241 18.56 -42.06 62.99
CA TRP A 241 19.89 -41.46 63.04
C TRP A 241 21.02 -42.49 62.86
N GLU A 242 20.80 -43.75 63.17
CA GLU A 242 21.83 -44.79 63.01
C GLU A 242 22.20 -45.00 61.54
N ASN A 243 21.25 -44.81 60.62
CA ASN A 243 21.44 -44.90 59.17
C ASN A 243 21.67 -43.54 58.47
N ALA A 244 21.94 -42.45 59.20
CA ALA A 244 22.13 -41.11 58.68
C ALA A 244 23.13 -41.04 57.53
N GLY A 245 24.23 -41.81 57.60
CA GLY A 245 25.24 -41.83 56.53
C GLY A 245 24.70 -42.33 55.16
N ARG A 246 23.72 -43.21 55.18
CA ARG A 246 23.06 -43.69 53.95
C ARG A 246 22.17 -42.59 53.33
N PHE A 247 21.39 -41.90 54.15
CA PHE A 247 20.51 -40.83 53.70
C PHE A 247 21.32 -39.62 53.19
N LEU A 248 22.42 -39.23 53.85
CA LEU A 248 23.34 -38.20 53.37
C LEU A 248 23.94 -38.54 52.00
N LYS A 249 24.29 -39.79 51.76
CA LYS A 249 24.79 -40.25 50.46
C LYS A 249 23.73 -40.11 49.35
N THR A 250 22.46 -40.44 49.66
CA THR A 250 21.33 -40.28 48.74
C THR A 250 21.09 -38.80 48.46
N ILE A 251 21.05 -37.94 49.48
CA ILE A 251 20.88 -36.48 49.34
C ILE A 251 21.95 -35.91 48.42
N LYS A 252 23.24 -36.26 48.68
CA LYS A 252 24.37 -35.81 47.86
C LYS A 252 24.22 -36.24 46.38
N SER A 253 23.89 -37.53 46.18
CA SER A 253 23.70 -38.09 44.83
C SER A 253 22.60 -37.39 44.05
N GLU A 254 21.46 -37.09 44.69
CA GLU A 254 20.36 -36.37 44.05
C GLU A 254 20.69 -34.88 43.83
N GLY A 255 21.43 -34.26 44.74
CA GLY A 255 21.96 -32.90 44.57
C GLY A 255 22.91 -32.80 43.37
N ASP A 256 23.84 -33.73 43.23
CA ASP A 256 24.76 -33.81 42.08
C ASP A 256 23.99 -34.08 40.78
N ARG A 257 22.91 -34.85 40.80
CA ARG A 257 22.02 -35.11 39.67
C ARG A 257 21.29 -33.82 39.27
N MET A 258 20.70 -33.10 40.22
CA MET A 258 20.04 -31.79 39.96
C MET A 258 20.98 -30.77 39.36
N SER A 259 22.21 -30.69 39.90
CA SER A 259 23.23 -29.76 39.37
C SER A 259 23.56 -30.05 37.89
N ARG A 260 23.68 -31.32 37.50
CA ARG A 260 23.88 -31.73 36.11
C ARG A 260 22.69 -31.38 35.25
N LEU A 261 21.46 -31.67 35.68
CA LEU A 261 20.22 -31.34 34.95
C LEU A 261 20.12 -29.81 34.68
N ILE A 262 20.42 -29.00 35.69
CA ILE A 262 20.43 -27.53 35.55
C ILE A 262 21.49 -27.10 34.52
N GLY A 263 22.68 -27.68 34.56
CA GLY A 263 23.76 -27.41 33.61
C GLY A 263 23.36 -27.75 32.17
N ASP A 264 22.70 -28.89 31.97
CA ASP A 264 22.20 -29.35 30.67
C ASP A 264 21.09 -28.41 30.16
N MET A 265 20.16 -27.98 31.02
CA MET A 265 19.11 -27.01 30.69
C MET A 265 19.65 -25.65 30.29
N LEU A 266 20.65 -25.12 31.03
CA LEU A 266 21.30 -23.87 30.68
C LEU A 266 22.08 -23.97 29.35
N SER A 267 22.72 -25.09 29.10
CA SER A 267 23.43 -25.36 27.85
C SER A 267 22.46 -25.36 26.67
N LEU A 268 21.28 -26.00 26.81
CA LEU A 268 20.25 -26.04 25.79
C LEU A 268 19.65 -24.65 25.54
N ALA A 269 19.33 -23.90 26.61
CA ALA A 269 18.79 -22.53 26.50
C ALA A 269 19.78 -21.56 25.82
N ASN A 270 21.08 -21.72 26.07
CA ASN A 270 22.13 -20.93 25.43
C ASN A 270 22.32 -21.31 23.95
N ALA A 271 22.12 -22.58 23.58
CA ALA A 271 22.18 -23.04 22.20
C ALA A 271 21.06 -22.45 21.34
N ASP A 272 19.82 -22.41 21.86
CA ASP A 272 18.67 -21.84 21.16
C ASP A 272 18.79 -20.32 20.91
N ASN A 273 19.43 -19.59 21.83
CA ASN A 273 19.61 -18.12 21.72
C ASN A 273 20.70 -17.67 20.76
N LYS A 274 21.39 -18.59 20.04
CA LYS A 274 22.56 -18.26 19.20
C LYS A 274 23.64 -17.44 19.95
N SER A 275 23.54 -17.35 21.25
CA SER A 275 24.50 -16.63 22.10
C SER A 275 25.72 -17.49 22.46
N TRP A 276 25.86 -18.66 21.83
CA TRP A 276 27.09 -19.43 21.88
C TRP A 276 28.17 -18.67 21.08
N SER A 277 28.73 -17.65 21.71
CA SER A 277 29.96 -17.05 21.24
C SER A 277 31.07 -18.09 21.41
N ILE A 278 31.43 -18.78 20.36
CA ILE A 278 32.63 -19.61 20.33
C ILE A 278 33.81 -18.64 20.31
N MET A 279 34.50 -18.52 21.43
CA MET A 279 35.72 -17.71 21.57
C MET A 279 36.90 -18.48 20.96
N LYS A 280 37.11 -18.33 19.68
CA LYS A 280 38.24 -18.94 18.98
C LYS A 280 39.53 -18.24 19.34
N THR A 281 40.41 -18.95 20.04
CA THR A 281 41.78 -18.55 20.31
C THR A 281 42.74 -19.49 19.60
N ASP A 282 43.94 -19.03 19.37
CA ASP A 282 45.03 -19.90 18.88
C ASP A 282 45.41 -20.92 19.94
N CYS A 283 45.19 -22.20 19.67
CA CYS A 283 45.40 -23.31 20.62
C CYS A 283 46.30 -24.36 20.02
N GLU A 284 47.18 -24.89 20.84
CA GLU A 284 48.00 -26.07 20.60
C GLU A 284 47.23 -27.30 21.10
N LEU A 285 46.78 -28.13 20.17
CA LEU A 285 45.92 -29.31 20.49
C LEU A 285 46.66 -30.34 21.34
N ASP A 286 47.97 -30.47 21.16
CA ASP A 286 48.83 -31.38 21.96
C ASP A 286 48.81 -30.98 23.43
N THR A 287 49.05 -29.69 23.73
CA THR A 287 48.99 -29.14 25.07
C THR A 287 47.62 -29.30 25.69
N LEU A 288 46.55 -29.00 24.93
CA LEU A 288 45.16 -29.14 25.37
C LEU A 288 44.81 -30.60 25.70
N LEU A 289 45.30 -31.55 24.91
CA LEU A 289 45.09 -32.99 25.16
C LEU A 289 45.81 -33.44 26.43
N LEU A 290 47.05 -33.02 26.64
CA LEU A 290 47.86 -33.36 27.84
C LEU A 290 47.23 -32.78 29.09
N ASP A 291 46.85 -31.51 29.10
CA ASP A 291 46.16 -30.87 30.24
C ASP A 291 44.84 -31.59 30.59
N THR A 292 44.06 -31.97 29.55
CA THR A 292 42.83 -32.73 29.74
C THR A 292 43.12 -34.14 30.32
N TYR A 293 44.17 -34.80 29.81
CA TYR A 293 44.58 -36.08 30.35
C TYR A 293 45.02 -36.03 31.83
N GLU A 294 45.82 -35.05 32.19
CA GLU A 294 46.25 -34.83 33.59
C GLU A 294 45.05 -34.57 34.51
N LYS A 295 44.09 -33.76 34.08
CA LYS A 295 42.88 -33.47 34.84
C LYS A 295 42.02 -34.71 35.12
N TYR A 296 42.00 -35.69 34.22
CA TYR A 296 41.21 -36.94 34.39
C TYR A 296 42.01 -38.09 35.01
N GLN A 297 43.33 -37.98 35.16
CA GLN A 297 44.18 -39.04 35.76
C GLN A 297 43.68 -39.51 37.14
N PRO A 298 43.28 -38.67 38.09
CA PRO A 298 42.79 -39.14 39.38
C PRO A 298 41.51 -39.99 39.28
N ILE A 299 40.64 -39.65 38.33
CA ILE A 299 39.38 -40.35 38.06
C ILE A 299 39.67 -41.72 37.43
N LEU A 300 40.59 -41.79 36.49
CA LEU A 300 41.03 -42.97 35.78
C LEU A 300 41.70 -43.95 36.78
N HIS A 301 42.57 -43.46 37.63
CA HIS A 301 43.19 -44.25 38.70
C HIS A 301 42.17 -44.84 39.70
N GLY A 302 41.21 -44.04 40.14
CA GLY A 302 40.13 -44.49 41.01
C GLY A 302 39.22 -45.56 40.39
N LYS A 303 39.08 -45.57 39.09
CA LYS A 303 38.31 -46.57 38.31
C LYS A 303 39.17 -47.74 37.80
N LYS A 304 40.46 -47.76 38.05
CA LYS A 304 41.44 -48.72 37.52
C LYS A 304 41.44 -48.80 36.00
N ILE A 305 41.28 -47.66 35.30
CA ILE A 305 41.30 -47.57 33.82
C ILE A 305 42.71 -47.11 33.44
N SER A 306 43.34 -47.80 32.50
CA SER A 306 44.61 -47.41 31.89
C SER A 306 44.29 -46.70 30.57
N LEU A 307 44.61 -45.41 30.49
CA LEU A 307 44.48 -44.65 29.27
C LEU A 307 45.87 -44.32 28.74
N LYS A 308 46.18 -44.66 27.47
CA LYS A 308 47.42 -44.36 26.81
C LYS A 308 47.22 -43.20 25.85
N VAL A 309 47.91 -42.13 26.01
CA VAL A 309 47.97 -41.02 25.08
C VAL A 309 49.15 -41.21 24.19
N VAL A 310 48.92 -41.11 22.85
CA VAL A 310 49.99 -41.22 21.83
C VAL A 310 49.96 -39.93 21.04
N LEU A 311 51.05 -39.17 21.12
CA LEU A 311 51.21 -37.94 20.37
C LEU A 311 52.05 -38.24 19.10
N PRO A 312 51.85 -37.52 18.00
CA PRO A 312 52.72 -37.61 16.81
C PRO A 312 54.14 -37.09 17.15
N GLU A 313 55.13 -37.52 16.37
CA GLU A 313 56.51 -37.08 16.52
C GLU A 313 56.70 -35.60 16.17
N GLU A 314 55.90 -35.09 15.23
CA GLU A 314 55.91 -33.70 14.84
C GLU A 314 54.79 -32.94 15.60
N PRO A 315 55.06 -31.71 16.14
CA PRO A 315 54.06 -30.93 16.83
C PRO A 315 52.91 -30.58 15.89
N LEU A 316 51.66 -30.69 16.38
CA LEU A 316 50.46 -30.32 15.62
C LEU A 316 50.43 -28.83 15.37
N SER A 317 49.93 -28.45 14.19
CA SER A 317 49.76 -27.04 13.81
C SER A 317 48.80 -26.34 14.77
N ILE A 318 49.09 -25.08 15.11
CA ILE A 318 48.20 -24.23 15.89
C ILE A 318 46.85 -24.09 15.19
N CYS A 319 45.78 -24.40 15.89
CA CYS A 319 44.42 -24.26 15.37
C CYS A 319 43.61 -23.21 16.12
N LYS A 320 42.69 -22.55 15.42
CA LYS A 320 41.73 -21.60 16.03
C LYS A 320 40.54 -22.34 16.59
N CYS A 321 40.53 -22.56 17.90
CA CYS A 321 39.46 -23.27 18.58
C CYS A 321 39.12 -22.64 19.94
N ASP A 322 38.00 -23.04 20.51
CA ASP A 322 37.61 -22.67 21.87
C ASP A 322 38.13 -23.78 22.82
N SER A 323 39.28 -23.53 23.45
CA SER A 323 39.97 -24.49 24.29
C SER A 323 39.10 -24.98 25.44
N ALA A 324 38.30 -24.08 26.06
CA ALA A 324 37.42 -24.40 27.17
C ALA A 324 36.28 -25.37 26.75
N ARG A 325 35.86 -25.30 25.50
CA ARG A 325 34.82 -26.18 24.93
C ARG A 325 35.36 -27.53 24.48
N ILE A 326 36.56 -27.55 23.92
CA ILE A 326 37.16 -28.81 23.45
C ILE A 326 37.59 -29.69 24.66
N SER A 327 37.97 -29.09 25.78
CA SER A 327 38.36 -29.82 26.98
C SER A 327 37.20 -30.29 27.88
N GLN A 328 35.94 -30.03 27.49
CA GLN A 328 34.72 -30.52 28.15
C GLN A 328 34.34 -31.92 27.69
#